data_5d4232d398694e44cb02d8082faf4cda
#
_entry.id   5d4232d398694e44cb02d8082faf4cda
#
_cell.length_a   1.000
_cell.length_b   1.000
_cell.length_c   1.000
_cell.angle_alpha   90.00
_cell.angle_beta   90.00
_cell.angle_gamma   90.00
#
_symmetry.space_group_name_H-M   'P 1'
#
loop_
_entity.id
_entity.type
_entity.pdbx_description
1 polymer ?
#
loop_
_entity_poly.entity_id
_entity_poly.type
_entity_poly.pdbx_seq_one_letter_code
_entity_poly.pdbx_strand_id
1 'polypeptide(L)'
;MWPTQPFPIKPPPLNRLVFSEDEVTNISPEARAAVLEMVRKSKYGPIYTPPGLEPTIVHPGFRGGVLWGGCSFDPKLNRLFANSDESVNRIRLAPAAAGKPWRYDLPERIRLFDPEGYPAIKPPWGYMTAIDLETGDFAWRVVNGEFEALRKRGIPKTGAYSTGGSVATAGGLVFIASTYDEKFRAFDSRSGEILWEYALPAAGYTNPCTYEVNGRQFLTIACGGGKGFSKTGDAVLTFAL
;
A
#
# COMPACT_ATOMS: atom_id res chain seq x y z
N MET A 1 18.97 24.64 -6.32
CA MET A 1 17.89 24.08 -5.49
C MET A 1 16.67 24.93 -5.76
N TRP A 2 15.53 24.32 -6.07
CA TRP A 2 14.27 25.07 -6.23
C TRP A 2 13.83 25.58 -4.87
N PRO A 3 13.43 26.84 -4.74
CA PRO A 3 13.08 27.44 -3.45
C PRO A 3 11.74 26.96 -2.89
N THR A 4 10.90 26.36 -3.73
CA THR A 4 9.55 25.92 -3.37
C THR A 4 9.27 24.52 -3.93
N GLN A 5 8.37 23.79 -3.25
CA GLN A 5 7.84 22.51 -3.70
C GLN A 5 6.32 22.65 -3.82
N PRO A 6 5.74 22.52 -5.03
CA PRO A 6 4.30 22.54 -5.19
C PRO A 6 3.67 21.27 -4.62
N PHE A 7 2.53 21.44 -3.94
CA PHE A 7 1.68 20.33 -3.49
C PHE A 7 0.35 20.40 -4.22
N PRO A 8 -0.17 19.27 -4.71
CA PRO A 8 -1.53 19.21 -5.21
C PRO A 8 -2.51 19.47 -4.06
N ILE A 9 -3.54 20.24 -4.31
CA ILE A 9 -4.64 20.45 -3.38
C ILE A 9 -5.78 19.43 -3.60
N LYS A 10 -5.82 18.82 -4.78
CA LYS A 10 -6.73 17.72 -5.16
C LYS A 10 -6.01 16.73 -6.07
N PRO A 11 -6.29 15.43 -5.93
CA PRO A 11 -7.09 14.82 -4.87
C PRO A 11 -6.46 15.03 -3.48
N PRO A 12 -7.21 14.80 -2.39
CA PRO A 12 -6.63 14.74 -1.05
C PRO A 12 -5.49 13.71 -1.01
N PRO A 13 -4.51 13.87 -0.11
CA PRO A 13 -3.41 12.91 0.00
C PRO A 13 -3.88 11.49 0.19
N LEU A 14 -3.39 10.56 -0.65
CA LEU A 14 -3.71 9.13 -0.55
C LEU A 14 -2.99 8.43 0.61
N ASN A 15 -2.02 9.13 1.22
CA ASN A 15 -1.25 8.66 2.37
C ASN A 15 -1.15 9.76 3.42
N ARG A 16 -0.84 9.37 4.65
CA ARG A 16 -0.41 10.29 5.68
C ARG A 16 0.92 10.95 5.28
N LEU A 17 1.04 12.24 5.46
CA LEU A 17 2.21 13.01 5.00
C LEU A 17 3.13 13.47 6.13
N VAL A 18 2.74 13.21 7.37
CA VAL A 18 3.50 13.57 8.56
C VAL A 18 3.72 12.32 9.39
N PHE A 19 4.95 12.09 9.84
CA PHE A 19 5.26 11.07 10.83
C PHE A 19 5.54 11.72 12.18
N SER A 20 4.90 11.20 13.22
CA SER A 20 5.10 11.58 14.63
C SER A 20 5.03 10.33 15.50
N GLU A 21 5.32 10.48 16.80
CA GLU A 21 5.15 9.37 17.76
C GLU A 21 3.70 8.87 17.86
N ASP A 22 2.72 9.71 17.52
CA ASP A 22 1.31 9.31 17.48
C ASP A 22 1.00 8.35 16.32
N GLU A 23 1.82 8.36 15.28
CA GLU A 23 1.69 7.44 14.14
C GLU A 23 2.31 6.07 14.39
N VAL A 24 3.06 5.88 15.48
CA VAL A 24 3.66 4.59 15.80
C VAL A 24 2.59 3.54 16.08
N THR A 25 2.85 2.31 15.66
CA THR A 25 1.95 1.15 15.83
C THR A 25 1.32 1.10 17.23
N ASN A 26 0.07 0.68 17.25
CA ASN A 26 -0.73 0.56 18.47
C ASN A 26 -1.41 -0.82 18.59
N ILE A 27 -0.88 -1.83 17.88
CA ILE A 27 -1.45 -3.17 17.91
C ILE A 27 -1.22 -3.90 19.23
N SER A 28 -0.17 -3.53 19.97
CA SER A 28 0.04 -3.90 21.36
C SER A 28 0.92 -2.87 22.06
N PRO A 29 0.90 -2.78 23.40
CA PRO A 29 1.80 -1.92 24.18
C PRO A 29 3.28 -2.26 23.94
N GLU A 30 3.62 -3.54 23.83
CA GLU A 30 4.98 -4.05 23.61
C GLU A 30 5.49 -3.64 22.22
N ALA A 31 4.68 -3.86 21.18
CA ALA A 31 4.99 -3.45 19.82
C ALA A 31 5.23 -1.94 19.75
N ARG A 32 4.36 -1.15 20.37
CA ARG A 32 4.49 0.30 20.44
C ARG A 32 5.79 0.73 21.13
N ALA A 33 6.09 0.17 22.31
CA ALA A 33 7.29 0.51 23.07
C ALA A 33 8.57 0.23 22.28
N ALA A 34 8.67 -0.94 21.66
CA ALA A 34 9.82 -1.32 20.85
C ALA A 34 10.02 -0.39 19.65
N VAL A 35 8.94 -0.04 18.94
CA VAL A 35 9.03 0.88 17.79
C VAL A 35 9.34 2.31 18.23
N LEU A 36 8.76 2.80 19.33
CA LEU A 36 9.08 4.12 19.87
C LEU A 36 10.55 4.26 20.23
N GLU A 37 11.17 3.22 20.76
CA GLU A 37 12.62 3.24 21.05
C GLU A 37 13.46 3.46 19.78
N MET A 38 13.10 2.80 18.67
CA MET A 38 13.74 2.99 17.35
C MET A 38 13.49 4.39 16.78
N VAL A 39 12.26 4.87 16.88
CA VAL A 39 11.83 6.18 16.34
C VAL A 39 12.54 7.31 17.07
N ARG A 40 12.61 7.29 18.39
CA ARG A 40 13.26 8.33 19.21
C ARG A 40 14.76 8.47 18.98
N LYS A 41 15.39 7.43 18.43
CA LYS A 41 16.80 7.45 17.99
C LYS A 41 16.96 7.94 16.54
N SER A 42 15.90 8.47 15.93
CA SER A 42 15.87 8.89 14.55
C SER A 42 15.27 10.28 14.41
N LYS A 43 15.67 11.00 13.38
CA LYS A 43 14.98 12.21 12.92
C LYS A 43 13.67 11.82 12.24
N TYR A 44 12.58 12.55 12.48
CA TYR A 44 11.28 12.36 11.81
C TYR A 44 10.52 13.68 11.68
N GLY A 45 9.46 13.69 10.86
CA GLY A 45 8.65 14.89 10.65
C GLY A 45 7.73 14.78 9.43
N PRO A 46 7.43 15.93 8.79
CA PRO A 46 6.60 15.98 7.59
C PRO A 46 7.28 15.33 6.39
N ILE A 47 6.48 15.12 5.33
CA ILE A 47 7.00 14.72 4.02
C ILE A 47 8.15 15.68 3.60
N TYR A 48 9.16 15.14 2.94
CA TYR A 48 10.41 15.85 2.59
C TYR A 48 11.32 16.20 3.76
N THR A 49 11.13 15.61 4.95
CA THR A 49 12.17 15.64 5.99
C THR A 49 13.48 15.12 5.38
N PRO A 50 14.52 15.95 5.24
CA PRO A 50 15.71 15.54 4.50
C PRO A 50 16.49 14.49 5.30
N PRO A 51 16.93 13.39 4.64
CA PRO A 51 17.81 12.43 5.26
C PRO A 51 19.18 13.04 5.56
N GLY A 52 19.84 12.51 6.60
CA GLY A 52 21.13 12.99 7.07
C GLY A 52 22.08 11.86 7.44
N LEU A 53 23.17 12.22 8.15
CA LEU A 53 24.12 11.26 8.70
C LEU A 53 23.57 10.53 9.93
N GLU A 54 22.54 11.06 10.52
CA GLU A 54 21.71 10.42 11.55
C GLU A 54 20.57 9.60 10.92
N PRO A 55 20.10 8.52 11.56
CA PRO A 55 18.94 7.79 11.08
C PRO A 55 17.75 8.72 10.91
N THR A 56 17.04 8.60 9.79
CA THR A 56 15.88 9.44 9.45
C THR A 56 14.71 8.57 9.07
N ILE A 57 13.53 8.82 9.66
CA ILE A 57 12.26 8.19 9.29
C ILE A 57 11.73 8.87 8.02
N VAL A 58 11.42 8.06 7.02
CA VAL A 58 10.80 8.49 5.77
C VAL A 58 9.40 7.93 5.69
N HIS A 59 8.42 8.82 5.57
CA HIS A 59 7.01 8.48 5.42
C HIS A 59 6.32 9.48 4.46
N PRO A 60 5.54 9.01 3.47
CA PRO A 60 5.42 7.62 3.01
C PRO A 60 6.79 7.02 2.66
N GLY A 61 6.90 5.70 2.84
CA GLY A 61 8.17 4.99 2.61
C GLY A 61 8.57 4.90 1.13
N PHE A 62 9.69 4.23 0.84
CA PHE A 62 10.25 4.14 -0.52
C PHE A 62 9.37 3.40 -1.55
N ARG A 63 8.32 2.74 -1.13
CA ARG A 63 7.32 2.19 -2.05
C ARG A 63 6.40 3.27 -2.61
N GLY A 64 6.45 4.47 -2.04
CA GLY A 64 5.48 5.52 -2.29
C GLY A 64 4.15 5.21 -1.62
N GLY A 65 3.09 5.86 -2.06
CA GLY A 65 1.72 5.61 -1.60
C GLY A 65 0.96 4.70 -2.57
N VAL A 66 0.70 5.20 -3.77
CA VAL A 66 0.12 4.44 -4.88
C VAL A 66 1.20 3.60 -5.55
N LEU A 67 0.89 2.33 -5.81
CA LEU A 67 1.88 1.37 -6.26
C LEU A 67 2.03 1.32 -7.79
N TRP A 68 3.13 0.73 -8.24
CA TRP A 68 3.51 0.58 -9.64
C TRP A 68 2.49 -0.16 -10.52
N GLY A 69 1.61 -0.98 -9.94
CA GLY A 69 0.50 -1.63 -10.64
C GLY A 69 -0.48 -0.64 -11.27
N GLY A 70 -0.43 0.62 -10.85
CA GLY A 70 -1.23 1.70 -11.39
C GLY A 70 -2.67 1.68 -10.89
N CYS A 71 -3.48 2.51 -11.54
CA CYS A 71 -4.88 2.71 -11.24
C CYS A 71 -5.75 2.12 -12.35
N SER A 72 -6.98 1.74 -12.03
CA SER A 72 -8.00 1.44 -13.03
C SER A 72 -9.01 2.58 -13.15
N PHE A 73 -9.68 2.70 -14.29
CA PHE A 73 -10.57 3.80 -14.62
C PHE A 73 -11.93 3.28 -15.09
N ASP A 74 -12.99 3.87 -14.55
CA ASP A 74 -14.37 3.66 -15.00
C ASP A 74 -14.86 4.90 -15.76
N PRO A 75 -15.00 4.85 -17.08
CA PRO A 75 -15.43 6.00 -17.87
C PRO A 75 -16.91 6.36 -17.68
N LYS A 76 -17.75 5.44 -17.20
CA LYS A 76 -19.17 5.72 -16.93
C LYS A 76 -19.36 6.54 -15.67
N LEU A 77 -18.56 6.28 -14.65
CA LEU A 77 -18.58 6.98 -13.37
C LEU A 77 -17.60 8.15 -13.33
N ASN A 78 -16.73 8.27 -14.35
CA ASN A 78 -15.59 9.20 -14.36
C ASN A 78 -14.73 9.07 -13.10
N ARG A 79 -14.42 7.82 -12.71
CA ARG A 79 -13.69 7.50 -11.46
C ARG A 79 -12.39 6.76 -11.72
N LEU A 80 -11.35 7.18 -11.00
CA LEU A 80 -10.07 6.50 -10.92
C LEU A 80 -10.00 5.70 -9.62
N PHE A 81 -9.64 4.42 -9.71
CA PHE A 81 -9.47 3.55 -8.54
C PHE A 81 -8.00 3.29 -8.27
N ALA A 82 -7.56 3.65 -7.08
CA ALA A 82 -6.18 3.56 -6.64
C ALA A 82 -6.05 2.77 -5.35
N ASN A 83 -5.16 1.80 -5.31
CA ASN A 83 -4.74 1.17 -4.06
C ASN A 83 -3.48 1.85 -3.51
N SER A 84 -3.43 2.05 -2.21
CA SER A 84 -2.30 2.70 -1.55
C SER A 84 -1.90 2.00 -0.26
N ASP A 85 -0.61 2.12 0.09
CA ASP A 85 0.00 1.54 1.29
C ASP A 85 0.55 2.61 2.21
N GLU A 86 0.42 2.40 3.53
CA GLU A 86 1.08 3.18 4.57
C GLU A 86 2.35 2.46 5.03
N SER A 87 3.49 2.79 4.43
CA SER A 87 4.77 2.21 4.80
C SER A 87 5.74 3.23 5.37
N VAL A 88 6.61 2.78 6.27
CA VAL A 88 7.64 3.61 6.90
C VAL A 88 9.00 2.99 6.65
N ASN A 89 9.95 3.81 6.26
CA ASN A 89 11.35 3.40 6.13
C ASN A 89 12.23 4.21 7.08
N ARG A 90 13.35 3.61 7.51
CA ARG A 90 14.46 4.31 8.14
C ARG A 90 15.66 4.25 7.22
N ILE A 91 16.31 5.40 7.04
CA ILE A 91 17.49 5.55 6.21
C ILE A 91 18.55 6.32 6.96
N ARG A 92 19.81 6.09 6.57
CA ARG A 92 20.95 6.87 7.02
C ARG A 92 21.94 7.03 5.89
N LEU A 93 22.42 8.26 5.70
CA LEU A 93 23.50 8.55 4.77
C LEU A 93 24.85 8.37 5.47
N ALA A 94 25.88 8.09 4.68
CA ALA A 94 27.28 8.14 5.11
C ALA A 94 28.11 8.83 4.03
N PRO A 95 29.20 9.53 4.38
CA PRO A 95 30.11 10.05 3.38
C PRO A 95 30.63 8.92 2.48
N ALA A 96 30.58 9.13 1.17
CA ALA A 96 31.11 8.16 0.23
C ALA A 96 32.65 8.08 0.30
N ALA A 97 33.20 6.93 -0.04
CA ALA A 97 34.63 6.76 -0.13
C ALA A 97 35.24 7.71 -1.19
N ALA A 98 36.50 8.08 -0.99
CA ALA A 98 37.22 8.91 -1.94
C ALA A 98 37.24 8.30 -3.35
N GLY A 99 37.07 9.14 -4.37
CA GLY A 99 37.02 8.72 -5.78
C GLY A 99 35.66 8.33 -6.32
N LYS A 100 34.60 8.35 -5.50
CA LYS A 100 33.23 8.16 -5.97
C LYS A 100 32.68 9.42 -6.62
N PRO A 101 31.85 9.31 -7.67
CA PRO A 101 31.21 10.47 -8.31
C PRO A 101 30.04 11.07 -7.50
N TRP A 102 29.64 10.45 -6.40
CA TRP A 102 28.62 10.92 -5.47
C TRP A 102 29.21 11.21 -4.09
N ARG A 103 28.55 12.07 -3.33
CA ARG A 103 29.02 12.53 -2.02
C ARG A 103 28.64 11.62 -0.85
N TYR A 104 27.56 10.85 -1.00
CA TYR A 104 27.00 10.05 0.07
C TYR A 104 26.63 8.67 -0.42
N ASP A 105 26.91 7.67 0.38
CA ASP A 105 26.38 6.31 0.29
C ASP A 105 25.13 6.19 1.16
N LEU A 106 24.32 5.14 0.92
CA LEU A 106 23.12 4.81 1.66
C LEU A 106 23.28 3.45 2.39
N PRO A 107 24.08 3.40 3.48
CA PRO A 107 24.38 2.15 4.18
C PRO A 107 23.17 1.57 4.92
N GLU A 108 22.17 2.39 5.23
CA GLU A 108 20.95 1.94 5.88
C GLU A 108 19.72 2.37 5.07
N ARG A 109 18.94 1.38 4.66
CA ARG A 109 17.67 1.52 3.96
C ARG A 109 16.76 0.36 4.34
N ILE A 110 16.08 0.48 5.46
CA ILE A 110 15.24 -0.59 5.98
C ILE A 110 13.78 -0.14 6.05
N ARG A 111 12.86 -1.08 5.81
CA ARG A 111 11.46 -0.89 6.17
C ARG A 111 11.30 -1.20 7.64
N LEU A 112 10.58 -0.34 8.35
CA LEU A 112 10.34 -0.54 9.77
C LEU A 112 9.13 -1.43 10.02
N PHE A 113 9.38 -2.44 10.84
CA PHE A 113 8.39 -3.34 11.39
C PHE A 113 8.51 -3.37 12.90
N ASP A 114 7.46 -3.82 13.56
CA ASP A 114 7.50 -4.16 14.96
C ASP A 114 8.19 -5.53 15.18
N PRO A 115 8.38 -5.98 16.43
CA PRO A 115 9.01 -7.27 16.70
C PRO A 115 8.25 -8.50 16.19
N GLU A 116 6.94 -8.38 15.94
CA GLU A 116 6.13 -9.45 15.37
C GLU A 116 6.14 -9.44 13.82
N GLY A 117 6.78 -8.43 13.19
CA GLY A 117 6.87 -8.27 11.74
C GLY A 117 5.72 -7.48 11.11
N TYR A 118 4.83 -6.88 11.90
CA TYR A 118 3.80 -5.97 11.39
C TYR A 118 4.36 -4.57 11.16
N PRO A 119 3.71 -3.75 10.30
CA PRO A 119 4.18 -2.41 10.04
C PRO A 119 4.35 -1.56 11.31
N ALA A 120 5.47 -0.84 11.39
CA ALA A 120 5.81 0.00 12.54
C ALA A 120 4.89 1.22 12.74
N ILE A 121 4.02 1.49 11.79
CA ILE A 121 3.01 2.56 11.84
C ILE A 121 1.66 1.98 12.24
N LYS A 122 0.82 2.77 12.92
CA LYS A 122 -0.54 2.34 13.28
C LYS A 122 -1.39 2.03 12.04
N PRO A 123 -2.27 1.02 12.10
CA PRO A 123 -3.20 0.76 11.01
C PRO A 123 -4.19 1.94 10.78
N PRO A 124 -4.92 2.01 9.66
CA PRO A 124 -4.87 1.04 8.55
C PRO A 124 -3.63 1.17 7.68
N TRP A 125 -3.16 0.02 7.14
CA TRP A 125 -1.93 -0.07 6.35
C TRP A 125 -2.15 -0.15 4.85
N GLY A 126 -3.37 -0.37 4.40
CA GLY A 126 -3.74 -0.44 3.00
C GLY A 126 -5.14 0.07 2.76
N TYR A 127 -5.32 0.72 1.62
CA TYR A 127 -6.60 1.30 1.21
C TYR A 127 -6.89 1.01 -0.25
N MET A 128 -8.18 0.98 -0.58
CA MET A 128 -8.72 1.16 -1.91
C MET A 128 -9.49 2.46 -1.94
N THR A 129 -9.21 3.33 -2.90
CA THR A 129 -9.78 4.67 -3.01
C THR A 129 -10.34 4.90 -4.39
N ALA A 130 -11.57 5.38 -4.49
CA ALA A 130 -12.12 5.93 -5.72
C ALA A 130 -12.01 7.45 -5.70
N ILE A 131 -11.40 8.01 -6.73
CA ILE A 131 -11.27 9.44 -6.94
C ILE A 131 -12.24 9.84 -8.03
N ASP A 132 -13.12 10.78 -7.73
CA ASP A 132 -13.98 11.41 -8.70
C ASP A 132 -13.17 12.41 -9.52
N LEU A 133 -13.07 12.19 -10.83
CA LEU A 133 -12.23 13.02 -11.69
C LEU A 133 -12.86 14.36 -12.09
N GLU A 134 -14.15 14.55 -11.83
CA GLU A 134 -14.81 15.84 -12.05
C GLU A 134 -14.49 16.81 -10.90
N THR A 135 -14.56 16.32 -9.67
CA THR A 135 -14.36 17.14 -8.46
C THR A 135 -12.93 17.07 -7.93
N GLY A 136 -12.21 15.99 -8.21
CA GLY A 136 -10.90 15.67 -7.64
C GLY A 136 -10.95 15.18 -6.19
N ASP A 137 -12.15 14.92 -5.65
CA ASP A 137 -12.32 14.43 -4.27
C ASP A 137 -12.42 12.90 -4.23
N PHE A 138 -12.32 12.32 -3.03
CA PHE A 138 -12.62 10.90 -2.85
C PHE A 138 -14.12 10.66 -2.93
N ALA A 139 -14.56 9.85 -3.90
CA ALA A 139 -15.91 9.35 -3.93
C ALA A 139 -16.14 8.35 -2.78
N TRP A 140 -15.15 7.50 -2.51
CA TRP A 140 -15.08 6.62 -1.35
C TRP A 140 -13.63 6.20 -1.09
N ARG A 141 -13.38 5.77 0.16
CA ARG A 141 -12.12 5.18 0.58
C ARG A 141 -12.37 4.10 1.62
N VAL A 142 -11.90 2.90 1.36
CA VAL A 142 -12.10 1.74 2.24
C VAL A 142 -10.78 1.05 2.54
N VAL A 143 -10.72 0.39 3.69
CA VAL A 143 -9.56 -0.41 4.08
C VAL A 143 -9.47 -1.64 3.17
N ASN A 144 -8.30 -1.90 2.59
CA ASN A 144 -8.03 -3.03 1.71
C ASN A 144 -7.04 -4.00 2.35
N GLY A 145 -7.46 -5.25 2.45
CA GLY A 145 -6.69 -6.31 3.10
C GLY A 145 -6.84 -6.33 4.62
N GLU A 146 -6.32 -7.38 5.20
CA GLU A 146 -6.27 -7.59 6.66
C GLU A 146 -5.14 -8.57 7.02
N PHE A 147 -4.84 -8.68 8.31
CA PHE A 147 -4.06 -9.77 8.87
C PHE A 147 -4.98 -10.62 9.75
N GLU A 148 -5.28 -11.84 9.33
CA GLU A 148 -6.19 -12.73 10.05
C GLU A 148 -5.75 -12.97 11.50
N ALA A 149 -4.45 -13.07 11.74
CA ALA A 149 -3.90 -13.22 13.09
C ALA A 149 -4.25 -12.03 13.99
N LEU A 150 -4.21 -10.80 13.48
CA LEU A 150 -4.60 -9.62 14.23
C LEU A 150 -6.12 -9.54 14.41
N ARG A 151 -6.88 -9.92 13.39
CA ARG A 151 -8.35 -10.00 13.48
C ARG A 151 -8.78 -10.99 14.58
N LYS A 152 -8.13 -12.15 14.69
CA LYS A 152 -8.37 -13.12 15.77
C LYS A 152 -8.03 -12.56 17.16
N ARG A 153 -7.13 -11.58 17.23
CA ARG A 153 -6.79 -10.84 18.48
C ARG A 153 -7.76 -9.68 18.77
N GLY A 154 -8.82 -9.52 17.99
CA GLY A 154 -9.79 -8.44 18.16
C GLY A 154 -9.36 -7.10 17.55
N ILE A 155 -8.34 -7.08 16.70
CA ILE A 155 -7.88 -5.88 15.96
C ILE A 155 -8.45 -5.94 14.54
N PRO A 156 -9.58 -5.31 14.25
CA PRO A 156 -10.25 -5.42 12.95
C PRO A 156 -9.65 -4.45 11.93
N LYS A 157 -9.87 -4.78 10.63
CA LYS A 157 -9.66 -3.87 9.51
C LYS A 157 -8.29 -3.18 9.51
N THR A 158 -7.23 -3.96 9.68
CA THR A 158 -5.87 -3.43 9.69
C THR A 158 -5.41 -2.90 8.33
N GLY A 159 -6.05 -3.30 7.24
CA GLY A 159 -5.44 -3.20 5.93
C GLY A 159 -4.21 -4.08 5.82
N ALA A 160 -3.72 -4.26 4.60
CA ALA A 160 -2.46 -4.97 4.36
C ALA A 160 -1.69 -4.29 3.23
N TYR A 161 -0.37 -4.44 3.23
CA TYR A 161 0.42 -4.00 2.10
C TYR A 161 -0.04 -4.69 0.83
N SER A 162 -0.09 -3.94 -0.23
CA SER A 162 -0.47 -4.41 -1.56
C SER A 162 0.67 -4.27 -2.57
N THR A 163 0.61 -5.05 -3.63
CA THR A 163 1.56 -4.96 -4.76
C THR A 163 0.80 -5.36 -6.01
N GLY A 164 0.82 -4.56 -7.03
CA GLY A 164 -0.04 -4.71 -8.21
C GLY A 164 -1.19 -3.71 -8.19
N GLY A 165 -2.04 -3.75 -9.19
CA GLY A 165 -3.15 -2.85 -9.35
C GLY A 165 -4.49 -3.56 -9.48
N SER A 166 -5.49 -2.79 -9.88
CA SER A 166 -6.87 -3.24 -10.08
C SER A 166 -7.25 -3.27 -11.55
N VAL A 167 -8.40 -3.87 -11.85
CA VAL A 167 -9.11 -3.71 -13.13
C VAL A 167 -10.56 -3.33 -12.84
N ALA A 168 -11.05 -2.28 -13.52
CA ALA A 168 -12.45 -1.89 -13.50
C ALA A 168 -13.19 -2.50 -14.69
N THR A 169 -14.44 -2.90 -14.49
CA THR A 169 -15.28 -3.49 -15.52
C THR A 169 -16.50 -2.62 -15.82
N ALA A 170 -17.03 -2.72 -17.03
CA ALA A 170 -18.24 -1.99 -17.44
C ALA A 170 -19.49 -2.37 -16.64
N GLY A 171 -19.45 -3.53 -15.96
CA GLY A 171 -20.50 -4.00 -15.06
C GLY A 171 -20.51 -3.33 -13.68
N GLY A 172 -19.57 -2.41 -13.39
CA GLY A 172 -19.53 -1.67 -12.14
C GLY A 172 -18.74 -2.38 -11.02
N LEU A 173 -17.82 -3.27 -11.38
CA LEU A 173 -16.95 -3.97 -10.43
C LEU A 173 -15.49 -3.54 -10.59
N VAL A 174 -14.78 -3.49 -9.46
CA VAL A 174 -13.33 -3.28 -9.42
C VAL A 174 -12.68 -4.48 -8.77
N PHE A 175 -11.88 -5.20 -9.53
CA PHE A 175 -11.19 -6.40 -9.05
C PHE A 175 -9.74 -6.10 -8.67
N ILE A 176 -9.30 -6.61 -7.52
CA ILE A 176 -7.93 -6.50 -7.03
C ILE A 176 -7.55 -7.69 -6.15
N ALA A 177 -6.33 -8.22 -6.31
CA ALA A 177 -5.81 -9.38 -5.57
C ALA A 177 -4.46 -9.12 -4.90
N SER A 178 -4.06 -7.88 -4.77
CA SER A 178 -2.68 -7.45 -4.53
C SER A 178 -2.23 -7.48 -3.07
N THR A 179 -3.11 -7.84 -2.13
CA THR A 179 -2.83 -7.77 -0.70
C THR A 179 -2.15 -9.03 -0.13
N TYR A 180 -1.42 -8.86 0.97
CA TYR A 180 -0.69 -9.95 1.64
C TYR A 180 -1.59 -11.04 2.25
N ASP A 181 -2.88 -10.79 2.35
CA ASP A 181 -3.87 -11.74 2.89
C ASP A 181 -4.37 -12.79 1.88
N GLU A 182 -3.75 -12.83 0.70
CA GLU A 182 -4.02 -13.84 -0.34
C GLU A 182 -5.49 -13.88 -0.79
N LYS A 183 -6.18 -12.72 -0.77
CA LYS A 183 -7.57 -12.63 -1.19
C LYS A 183 -7.73 -11.86 -2.50
N PHE A 184 -8.54 -12.40 -3.39
CA PHE A 184 -9.02 -11.68 -4.57
C PHE A 184 -10.40 -11.10 -4.25
N ARG A 185 -10.58 -9.80 -4.50
CA ARG A 185 -11.80 -9.06 -4.14
C ARG A 185 -12.42 -8.40 -5.33
N ALA A 186 -13.76 -8.36 -5.33
CA ALA A 186 -14.54 -7.47 -6.16
C ALA A 186 -15.19 -6.40 -5.28
N PHE A 187 -14.91 -5.15 -5.59
CA PHE A 187 -15.54 -3.99 -4.98
C PHE A 187 -16.63 -3.44 -5.90
N ASP A 188 -17.73 -2.99 -5.33
CA ASP A 188 -18.69 -2.13 -6.04
C ASP A 188 -18.01 -0.80 -6.40
N SER A 189 -18.01 -0.41 -7.66
CA SER A 189 -17.35 0.80 -8.14
C SER A 189 -17.98 2.11 -7.64
N ARG A 190 -19.24 2.06 -7.18
CA ARG A 190 -19.96 3.23 -6.67
C ARG A 190 -19.76 3.45 -5.19
N SER A 191 -19.78 2.36 -4.39
CA SER A 191 -19.77 2.43 -2.92
C SER A 191 -18.46 2.00 -2.27
N GLY A 192 -17.62 1.21 -2.96
CA GLY A 192 -16.44 0.57 -2.35
C GLY A 192 -16.79 -0.62 -1.45
N GLU A 193 -18.04 -1.09 -1.45
CA GLU A 193 -18.44 -2.30 -0.76
C GLU A 193 -17.77 -3.53 -1.39
N ILE A 194 -17.29 -4.47 -0.56
CA ILE A 194 -16.78 -5.75 -1.03
C ILE A 194 -17.95 -6.67 -1.31
N LEU A 195 -18.20 -6.95 -2.59
CA LEU A 195 -19.29 -7.81 -3.03
C LEU A 195 -18.89 -9.28 -3.13
N TRP A 196 -17.60 -9.55 -3.30
CA TRP A 196 -17.07 -10.89 -3.44
C TRP A 196 -15.63 -10.99 -2.98
N GLU A 197 -15.28 -12.10 -2.34
CA GLU A 197 -13.91 -12.46 -1.98
C GLU A 197 -13.64 -13.94 -2.32
N TYR A 198 -12.42 -14.20 -2.78
CA TYR A 198 -11.91 -15.54 -3.03
C TYR A 198 -10.52 -15.71 -2.44
N ALA A 199 -10.29 -16.78 -1.68
CA ALA A 199 -8.97 -17.11 -1.14
C ALA A 199 -8.09 -17.71 -2.24
N LEU A 200 -6.97 -17.06 -2.53
CA LEU A 200 -6.00 -17.50 -3.51
C LEU A 200 -4.99 -18.49 -2.89
N PRO A 201 -4.38 -19.39 -3.69
CA PRO A 201 -3.34 -20.29 -3.18
C PRO A 201 -2.05 -19.55 -2.77
N ALA A 202 -1.82 -18.36 -3.33
CA ALA A 202 -0.79 -17.39 -2.98
C ALA A 202 -1.26 -16.00 -3.41
N ALA A 203 -0.67 -14.94 -2.86
CA ALA A 203 -1.09 -13.58 -3.19
C ALA A 203 -0.90 -13.25 -4.69
N GLY A 204 -1.89 -12.58 -5.26
CA GLY A 204 -1.88 -12.13 -6.66
C GLY A 204 -1.23 -10.76 -6.81
N TYR A 205 0.10 -10.65 -6.76
CA TYR A 205 0.83 -9.39 -6.83
C TYR A 205 0.97 -8.81 -8.23
N THR A 206 0.03 -9.12 -9.11
CA THR A 206 -0.07 -8.63 -10.48
C THR A 206 -1.36 -7.86 -10.67
N ASN A 207 -1.52 -7.24 -11.84
CA ASN A 207 -2.81 -6.71 -12.24
C ASN A 207 -3.67 -7.86 -12.77
N PRO A 208 -4.92 -8.00 -12.33
CA PRO A 208 -5.84 -8.91 -12.99
C PRO A 208 -6.14 -8.40 -14.41
N CYS A 209 -6.48 -9.31 -15.31
CA CYS A 209 -6.98 -8.97 -16.63
C CYS A 209 -8.36 -9.57 -16.87
N THR A 210 -9.18 -8.88 -17.66
CA THR A 210 -10.49 -9.39 -18.09
C THR A 210 -10.51 -9.46 -19.62
N TYR A 211 -11.15 -10.49 -20.15
CA TYR A 211 -11.32 -10.72 -21.57
C TYR A 211 -12.62 -11.48 -21.85
N GLU A 212 -13.04 -11.51 -23.09
CA GLU A 212 -14.25 -12.22 -23.52
C GLU A 212 -13.92 -13.27 -24.58
N VAL A 213 -14.54 -14.43 -24.44
CA VAL A 213 -14.48 -15.51 -25.44
C VAL A 213 -15.90 -16.06 -25.65
N ASN A 214 -16.39 -16.01 -26.88
CA ASN A 214 -17.72 -16.50 -27.27
C ASN A 214 -18.86 -15.90 -26.41
N GLY A 215 -18.82 -14.62 -26.11
CA GLY A 215 -19.83 -13.91 -25.31
C GLY A 215 -19.75 -14.17 -23.80
N ARG A 216 -18.76 -14.91 -23.33
CA ARG A 216 -18.54 -15.15 -21.91
C ARG A 216 -17.31 -14.37 -21.42
N GLN A 217 -17.48 -13.57 -20.38
CA GLN A 217 -16.40 -12.83 -19.76
C GLN A 217 -15.57 -13.72 -18.83
N PHE A 218 -14.28 -13.52 -18.85
CA PHE A 218 -13.31 -14.18 -17.98
C PHE A 218 -12.49 -13.13 -17.22
N LEU A 219 -12.05 -13.50 -16.02
CA LEU A 219 -11.17 -12.70 -15.18
C LEU A 219 -9.99 -13.58 -14.74
N THR A 220 -8.77 -13.16 -15.04
CA THR A 220 -7.55 -13.95 -14.79
C THR A 220 -6.59 -13.20 -13.90
N ILE A 221 -5.93 -13.94 -12.99
CA ILE A 221 -4.92 -13.43 -12.07
C ILE A 221 -3.78 -14.46 -11.89
N ALA A 222 -2.53 -13.99 -11.90
CA ALA A 222 -1.37 -14.80 -11.54
C ALA A 222 -1.08 -14.69 -10.04
N CYS A 223 -0.91 -15.84 -9.37
CA CYS A 223 -0.74 -15.98 -7.94
C CYS A 223 0.67 -16.46 -7.62
N GLY A 224 1.65 -15.54 -7.71
CA GLY A 224 3.06 -15.83 -7.45
C GLY A 224 3.46 -15.72 -5.98
N GLY A 225 2.82 -14.86 -5.21
CA GLY A 225 3.10 -14.66 -3.79
C GLY A 225 4.57 -14.32 -3.48
N GLY A 226 5.10 -14.88 -2.41
CA GLY A 226 6.54 -14.86 -2.06
C GLY A 226 7.05 -13.56 -1.45
N LYS A 227 6.18 -12.64 -1.03
CA LYS A 227 6.54 -11.42 -0.31
C LYS A 227 5.75 -11.28 0.99
N GLY A 228 6.42 -10.69 1.99
CA GLY A 228 5.80 -10.48 3.30
C GLY A 228 5.33 -11.78 3.93
N PHE A 229 4.07 -11.84 4.31
CA PHE A 229 3.44 -13.02 4.95
C PHE A 229 2.82 -14.01 3.95
N SER A 230 2.89 -13.73 2.64
CA SER A 230 2.24 -14.56 1.64
C SER A 230 3.10 -15.75 1.25
N LYS A 231 2.43 -16.87 0.95
CA LYS A 231 3.07 -18.08 0.40
C LYS A 231 3.63 -17.82 -0.99
N THR A 232 4.66 -18.55 -1.37
CA THR A 232 5.11 -18.63 -2.76
C THR A 232 4.17 -19.54 -3.55
N GLY A 233 3.82 -19.15 -4.77
CA GLY A 233 2.93 -19.89 -5.66
C GLY A 233 3.33 -19.76 -7.11
N ASP A 234 2.74 -20.58 -7.96
CA ASP A 234 2.95 -20.65 -9.41
C ASP A 234 1.63 -20.79 -10.19
N ALA A 235 0.51 -20.53 -9.52
CA ALA A 235 -0.81 -20.70 -10.10
C ALA A 235 -1.25 -19.49 -10.93
N VAL A 236 -1.96 -19.76 -12.03
CA VAL A 236 -2.77 -18.79 -12.76
C VAL A 236 -4.22 -19.22 -12.67
N LEU A 237 -5.06 -18.39 -12.05
CA LEU A 237 -6.48 -18.67 -11.88
C LEU A 237 -7.30 -17.84 -12.85
N THR A 238 -8.29 -18.49 -13.45
CA THR A 238 -9.27 -17.84 -14.32
C THR A 238 -10.66 -18.13 -13.81
N PHE A 239 -11.42 -17.07 -13.64
CA PHE A 239 -12.84 -17.09 -13.23
C PHE A 239 -13.68 -16.76 -14.45
N ALA A 240 -14.80 -17.43 -14.59
CA ALA A 240 -15.82 -17.11 -15.59
C ALA A 240 -16.94 -16.33 -14.89
N LEU A 241 -17.31 -15.21 -15.43
CA LEU A 241 -18.36 -14.33 -14.94
C LEU A 241 -19.69 -14.60 -15.63
#